data_a289e8002863669999d0afdd75c9575c
#
_entry.id   a289e8002863669999d0afdd75c9575c
#
_cell.length_a   1.000
_cell.length_b   1.000
_cell.length_c   1.000
_cell.angle_alpha   90.00
_cell.angle_beta   90.00
_cell.angle_gamma   90.00
#
_symmetry.space_group_name_H-M   'P 1'
#
loop_
_entity.id
_entity.type
_entity.pdbx_description
1 polymer ?
#
loop_
_entity_poly.entity_id
_entity_poly.type
_entity_poly.pdbx_seq_one_letter_code
_entity_poly.pdbx_strand_id
1 'polypeptide(L)'
;MEKEKRTLKKRKGFMLLELIIVVAIIGILAAVAIPNLVGMTDEAKVAKIQSDLSTIGTAMEVYHVKKGGTYPTNLSVLEGDNGYLKKVPEPPTGAGTYTIVGDKGEVTCTFNGVTYSSFGTSTGSAGSDTGK
;
A
#
# COMPACT_ATOMS: atom_id res chain seq x y z
N MET A 1 21.84 12.60 56.04
CA MET A 1 20.98 13.36 55.12
C MET A 1 21.74 14.07 54.04
N GLU A 2 22.86 14.68 54.29
CA GLU A 2 23.68 15.29 53.23
C GLU A 2 24.24 14.28 52.24
N LYS A 3 24.59 13.07 52.68
CA LYS A 3 25.10 11.99 51.80
C LYS A 3 24.05 11.49 50.83
N GLU A 4 22.77 11.48 51.22
CA GLU A 4 21.67 11.08 50.33
C GLU A 4 21.41 12.11 49.24
N LYS A 5 21.47 13.38 49.59
CA LYS A 5 21.28 14.49 48.63
C LYS A 5 22.38 14.51 47.58
N ARG A 6 23.63 14.21 47.95
CA ARG A 6 24.77 14.11 47.00
C ARG A 6 24.62 12.92 46.06
N THR A 7 24.12 11.81 46.57
CA THR A 7 23.91 10.61 45.76
C THR A 7 22.78 10.84 44.73
N LEU A 8 21.71 11.53 45.13
CA LEU A 8 20.63 11.86 44.21
C LEU A 8 21.07 12.80 43.09
N LYS A 9 21.95 13.78 43.38
CA LYS A 9 22.50 14.68 42.36
C LYS A 9 23.35 13.93 41.35
N LYS A 10 24.16 12.99 41.76
CA LYS A 10 24.95 12.14 40.87
C LYS A 10 24.07 11.31 39.98
N ARG A 11 22.99 10.76 40.52
CA ARG A 11 22.03 9.98 39.74
C ARG A 11 21.36 10.80 38.63
N LYS A 12 21.00 12.05 38.92
CA LYS A 12 20.41 12.95 37.92
C LYS A 12 21.39 13.25 36.78
N GLY A 13 22.67 13.45 37.07
CA GLY A 13 23.70 13.67 36.04
C GLY A 13 23.89 12.45 35.16
N PHE A 14 23.88 11.25 35.75
CA PHE A 14 23.94 10.01 34.98
C PHE A 14 22.74 9.84 34.08
N MET A 15 21.53 10.08 34.57
CA MET A 15 20.31 9.91 33.77
C MET A 15 20.26 10.82 32.55
N LEU A 16 20.73 12.06 32.69
CA LEU A 16 20.78 12.98 31.55
C LEU A 16 21.75 12.51 30.47
N LEU A 17 22.92 12.07 30.87
CA LEU A 17 23.92 11.56 29.94
C LEU A 17 23.42 10.30 29.23
N GLU A 18 22.83 9.36 29.96
CA GLU A 18 22.22 8.16 29.40
C GLU A 18 21.13 8.49 28.40
N LEU A 19 20.28 9.44 28.74
CA LEU A 19 19.19 9.85 27.84
C LEU A 19 19.75 10.45 26.54
N ILE A 20 20.75 11.31 26.64
CA ILE A 20 21.37 11.95 25.47
C ILE A 20 22.01 10.91 24.56
N ILE A 21 22.71 9.95 25.13
CA ILE A 21 23.36 8.87 24.35
C ILE A 21 22.31 8.02 23.65
N VAL A 22 21.24 7.66 24.31
CA VAL A 22 20.16 6.86 23.73
C VAL A 22 19.51 7.60 22.56
N VAL A 23 19.22 8.88 22.72
CA VAL A 23 18.62 9.70 21.64
C VAL A 23 19.59 9.82 20.47
N ALA A 24 20.89 9.98 20.73
CA ALA A 24 21.91 10.03 19.69
C ALA A 24 21.96 8.74 18.87
N ILE A 25 21.94 7.59 19.54
CA ILE A 25 21.94 6.28 18.87
C ILE A 25 20.67 6.09 18.03
N ILE A 26 19.52 6.42 18.58
CA ILE A 26 18.25 6.36 17.85
C ILE A 26 18.29 7.26 16.61
N GLY A 27 18.86 8.46 16.73
CA GLY A 27 19.00 9.38 15.60
C GLY A 27 19.86 8.82 14.48
N ILE A 28 20.97 8.17 14.81
CA ILE A 28 21.85 7.54 13.83
C ILE A 28 21.14 6.38 13.13
N LEU A 29 20.46 5.53 13.88
CA LEU A 29 19.71 4.41 13.32
C LEU A 29 18.54 4.89 12.45
N ALA A 30 17.86 5.96 12.87
CA ALA A 30 16.77 6.55 12.11
C ALA A 30 17.24 7.09 10.75
N ALA A 31 18.41 7.68 10.70
CA ALA A 31 18.97 8.21 9.46
C ALA A 31 19.16 7.15 8.38
N VAL A 32 19.45 5.91 8.79
CA VAL A 32 19.58 4.78 7.86
C VAL A 32 18.23 4.15 7.54
N ALA A 33 17.33 4.11 8.51
CA ALA A 33 16.03 3.44 8.36
C ALA A 33 15.05 4.21 7.48
N ILE A 34 15.02 5.53 7.58
CA ILE A 34 14.05 6.36 6.87
C ILE A 34 14.10 6.18 5.35
N PRO A 35 15.27 6.27 4.67
CA PRO A 35 15.30 6.07 3.22
C PRO A 35 14.86 4.68 2.78
N ASN A 36 15.11 3.66 3.58
CA ASN A 36 14.64 2.31 3.27
C ASN A 36 13.12 2.19 3.40
N LEU A 37 12.53 2.87 4.37
CA LEU A 37 11.08 2.86 4.56
C LEU A 37 10.32 3.50 3.40
N VAL A 38 10.90 4.49 2.75
CA VAL A 38 10.26 5.14 1.58
C VAL A 38 10.06 4.15 0.44
N GLY A 39 11.07 3.32 0.14
CA GLY A 39 10.93 2.27 -0.85
C GLY A 39 9.90 1.21 -0.46
N MET A 40 9.89 0.82 0.80
CA MET A 40 8.93 -0.15 1.32
C MET A 40 7.48 0.33 1.24
N THR A 41 7.24 1.64 1.36
CA THR A 41 5.88 2.18 1.23
C THR A 41 5.35 2.03 -0.19
N ASP A 42 6.20 2.17 -1.21
CA ASP A 42 5.79 1.97 -2.59
C ASP A 42 5.49 0.50 -2.87
N GLU A 43 6.31 -0.41 -2.37
CA GLU A 43 6.05 -1.84 -2.46
C GLU A 43 4.74 -2.23 -1.78
N ALA A 44 4.46 -1.65 -0.61
CA ALA A 44 3.21 -1.87 0.10
C ALA A 44 2.00 -1.36 -0.69
N LYS A 45 2.15 -0.22 -1.37
CA LYS A 45 1.09 0.33 -2.24
C LYS A 45 0.84 -0.58 -3.44
N VAL A 46 1.90 -1.10 -4.06
CA VAL A 46 1.76 -2.07 -5.16
C VAL A 46 1.05 -3.33 -4.68
N ALA A 47 1.44 -3.86 -3.52
CA ALA A 47 0.79 -5.04 -2.95
C ALA A 47 -0.70 -4.78 -2.65
N LYS A 48 -1.04 -3.58 -2.17
CA LYS A 48 -2.44 -3.19 -1.98
C LYS A 48 -3.18 -3.15 -3.31
N ILE A 49 -2.60 -2.55 -4.34
CA ILE A 49 -3.21 -2.48 -5.68
C ILE A 49 -3.49 -3.89 -6.21
N GLN A 50 -2.52 -4.79 -6.11
CA GLN A 50 -2.67 -6.15 -6.57
C GLN A 50 -3.76 -6.91 -5.80
N SER A 51 -3.82 -6.72 -4.50
CA SER A 51 -4.86 -7.30 -3.65
C SER A 51 -6.24 -6.75 -4.00
N ASP A 52 -6.35 -5.45 -4.18
CA ASP A 52 -7.61 -4.79 -4.56
C ASP A 52 -8.07 -5.26 -5.94
N LEU A 53 -7.15 -5.34 -6.91
CA LEU A 53 -7.48 -5.82 -8.25
C LEU A 53 -7.96 -7.27 -8.23
N SER A 54 -7.35 -8.12 -7.41
CA SER A 54 -7.80 -9.49 -7.23
C SER A 54 -9.22 -9.56 -6.65
N THR A 55 -9.49 -8.73 -5.65
CA THR A 55 -10.80 -8.64 -5.02
C THR A 55 -11.87 -8.15 -6.00
N ILE A 56 -11.58 -7.07 -6.71
CA ILE A 56 -12.49 -6.51 -7.72
C ILE A 56 -12.69 -7.51 -8.85
N GLY A 57 -11.61 -8.14 -9.32
CA GLY A 57 -11.67 -9.14 -10.37
C GLY A 57 -12.57 -10.33 -9.99
N THR A 58 -12.47 -10.80 -8.75
CA THR A 58 -13.36 -11.86 -8.26
C THR A 58 -14.82 -11.41 -8.27
N ALA A 59 -15.09 -10.18 -7.83
CA ALA A 59 -16.44 -9.63 -7.85
C ALA A 59 -16.98 -9.49 -9.28
N MET A 60 -16.11 -9.12 -10.23
CA MET A 60 -16.47 -9.06 -11.64
C MET A 60 -16.90 -10.42 -12.18
N GLU A 61 -16.17 -11.48 -11.80
CA GLU A 61 -16.52 -12.85 -12.21
C GLU A 61 -17.85 -13.32 -11.59
N VAL A 62 -18.06 -13.02 -10.31
CA VAL A 62 -19.34 -13.35 -9.65
C VAL A 62 -20.50 -12.61 -10.33
N TYR A 63 -20.32 -11.34 -10.65
CA TYR A 63 -21.33 -10.58 -11.40
C TYR A 63 -21.60 -11.23 -12.77
N HIS A 64 -20.55 -11.57 -13.50
CA HIS A 64 -20.65 -12.21 -14.80
C HIS A 64 -21.50 -13.48 -14.76
N VAL A 65 -21.25 -14.32 -13.78
CA VAL A 65 -22.00 -15.58 -13.60
C VAL A 65 -23.45 -15.29 -13.24
N LYS A 66 -23.71 -14.36 -12.32
CA LYS A 66 -25.06 -14.03 -11.86
C LYS A 66 -25.90 -13.28 -12.91
N LYS A 67 -25.24 -12.55 -13.79
CA LYS A 67 -25.93 -11.75 -14.82
C LYS A 67 -25.95 -12.38 -16.21
N GLY A 68 -25.73 -13.69 -16.27
CA GLY A 68 -25.88 -14.42 -17.51
C GLY A 68 -24.82 -14.18 -18.56
N GLY A 69 -23.60 -13.89 -18.12
CA GLY A 69 -22.46 -13.78 -19.04
C GLY A 69 -22.06 -12.37 -19.42
N THR A 70 -22.53 -11.37 -18.69
CA THR A 70 -22.15 -9.97 -18.95
C THR A 70 -21.32 -9.43 -17.79
N TYR A 71 -20.31 -8.62 -18.11
CA TYR A 71 -19.54 -7.91 -17.11
C TYR A 71 -20.13 -6.52 -16.85
N PRO A 72 -19.93 -5.97 -15.63
CA PRO A 72 -20.45 -4.62 -15.35
C PRO A 72 -19.63 -3.59 -16.11
N THR A 73 -20.27 -2.51 -16.46
CA THR A 73 -19.61 -1.37 -17.14
C THR A 73 -19.10 -0.33 -16.15
N ASN A 74 -19.48 -0.46 -14.88
CA ASN A 74 -19.08 0.47 -13.84
C ASN A 74 -18.85 -0.30 -12.54
N LEU A 75 -17.78 0.03 -11.84
CA LEU A 75 -17.42 -0.63 -10.58
C LEU A 75 -18.45 -0.37 -9.46
N SER A 76 -19.15 0.77 -9.51
CA SER A 76 -20.17 1.09 -8.50
C SER A 76 -21.30 0.08 -8.46
N VAL A 77 -21.53 -0.64 -9.55
CA VAL A 77 -22.58 -1.68 -9.63
C VAL A 77 -22.24 -2.87 -8.73
N LEU A 78 -20.95 -3.04 -8.43
CA LEU A 78 -20.49 -4.13 -7.57
C LEU A 78 -20.67 -3.83 -6.08
N GLU A 79 -20.92 -2.57 -5.71
CA GLU A 79 -21.11 -2.17 -4.32
C GLU A 79 -22.52 -2.44 -3.82
N GLY A 80 -22.63 -2.67 -2.53
CA GLY A 80 -23.89 -2.72 -1.83
C GLY A 80 -24.30 -4.11 -1.39
N ASP A 81 -25.57 -4.25 -1.09
CA ASP A 81 -26.13 -5.46 -0.51
C ASP A 81 -26.34 -6.58 -1.54
N ASN A 82 -25.93 -6.37 -2.77
CA ASN A 82 -26.08 -7.35 -3.85
C ASN A 82 -25.09 -8.54 -3.76
N GLY A 83 -24.22 -8.53 -2.78
CA GLY A 83 -23.37 -9.67 -2.50
C GLY A 83 -22.07 -9.74 -3.27
N TYR A 84 -21.71 -8.70 -4.02
CA TYR A 84 -20.43 -8.66 -4.74
C TYR A 84 -19.33 -8.06 -3.87
N LEU A 85 -19.48 -6.79 -3.46
CA LEU A 85 -18.56 -6.06 -2.59
C LEU A 85 -19.36 -5.18 -1.66
N LYS A 86 -18.91 -5.00 -0.43
CA LYS A 86 -19.49 -4.00 0.46
C LYS A 86 -19.17 -2.59 -0.04
N LYS A 87 -17.93 -2.40 -0.50
CA LYS A 87 -17.45 -1.16 -1.07
C LYS A 87 -16.32 -1.49 -2.03
N VAL A 88 -16.25 -0.77 -3.14
CA VAL A 88 -15.09 -0.87 -4.05
C VAL A 88 -13.88 -0.30 -3.32
N PRO A 89 -12.75 -1.04 -3.26
CA PRO A 89 -11.55 -0.54 -2.61
C PRO A 89 -11.07 0.77 -3.24
N GLU A 90 -10.51 1.63 -2.42
CA GLU A 90 -9.91 2.86 -2.90
C GLU A 90 -8.42 2.63 -3.18
N PRO A 91 -7.90 3.15 -4.31
CA PRO A 91 -6.48 3.00 -4.59
C PRO A 91 -5.63 3.78 -3.59
N PRO A 92 -4.38 3.36 -3.35
CA PRO A 92 -3.49 4.09 -2.45
C PRO A 92 -3.14 5.46 -3.02
N THR A 93 -2.68 6.34 -2.14
CA THR A 93 -2.28 7.70 -2.52
C THR A 93 -1.20 7.66 -3.60
N GLY A 94 -1.40 8.41 -4.67
CA GLY A 94 -0.47 8.48 -5.80
C GLY A 94 -0.76 7.49 -6.91
N ALA A 95 -1.68 6.56 -6.70
CA ALA A 95 -2.12 5.64 -7.75
C ALA A 95 -3.29 6.24 -8.55
N GLY A 96 -3.45 5.75 -9.76
CA GLY A 96 -4.64 6.07 -10.57
C GLY A 96 -5.88 5.34 -10.03
N THR A 97 -7.01 5.62 -10.62
CA THR A 97 -8.27 4.95 -10.25
C THR A 97 -8.31 3.54 -10.82
N TYR A 98 -9.07 2.66 -10.17
CA TYR A 98 -9.37 1.35 -10.75
C TYR A 98 -10.34 1.53 -11.92
N THR A 99 -9.98 1.00 -13.07
CA THR A 99 -10.71 1.23 -14.33
C THR A 99 -10.98 -0.10 -15.02
N ILE A 100 -12.22 -0.29 -15.46
CA ILE A 100 -12.59 -1.46 -16.28
C ILE A 100 -12.08 -1.24 -17.69
N VAL A 101 -11.40 -2.26 -18.24
CA VAL A 101 -10.84 -2.20 -19.59
C VAL A 101 -11.48 -3.29 -20.43
N GLY A 102 -12.02 -2.90 -21.58
CA GLY A 102 -12.61 -3.85 -22.49
C GLY A 102 -13.91 -4.47 -21.98
N ASP A 103 -14.22 -5.62 -22.52
CA ASP A 103 -15.48 -6.33 -22.26
C ASP A 103 -15.27 -7.70 -21.59
N LYS A 104 -14.06 -7.98 -21.16
CA LYS A 104 -13.70 -9.29 -20.55
C LYS A 104 -13.58 -9.26 -19.03
N GLY A 105 -13.97 -8.14 -18.41
CA GLY A 105 -13.93 -8.01 -16.95
C GLY A 105 -12.56 -7.67 -16.39
N GLU A 106 -11.64 -7.20 -17.21
CA GLU A 106 -10.33 -6.76 -16.75
C GLU A 106 -10.43 -5.42 -16.05
N VAL A 107 -9.76 -5.28 -14.91
CA VAL A 107 -9.65 -4.03 -14.17
C VAL A 107 -8.18 -3.69 -14.01
N THR A 108 -7.84 -2.44 -14.23
CA THR A 108 -6.44 -1.98 -14.16
C THR A 108 -6.30 -0.79 -13.23
N CYS A 109 -5.05 -0.59 -12.78
CA CYS A 109 -4.65 0.59 -12.01
C CYS A 109 -3.20 0.92 -12.34
N THR A 110 -2.90 2.18 -12.52
CA THR A 110 -1.55 2.65 -12.83
C THR A 110 -0.93 3.30 -11.59
N PHE A 111 0.30 2.92 -11.30
CA PHE A 111 1.07 3.49 -10.20
C PHE A 111 2.54 3.58 -10.62
N ASN A 112 3.14 4.77 -10.48
CA ASN A 112 4.54 5.04 -10.86
C ASN A 112 4.87 4.61 -12.30
N GLY A 113 3.94 4.83 -13.23
CA GLY A 113 4.14 4.50 -14.64
C GLY A 113 3.95 3.03 -14.99
N VAL A 114 3.60 2.20 -14.03
CA VAL A 114 3.32 0.77 -14.26
C VAL A 114 1.83 0.52 -14.15
N THR A 115 1.26 -0.16 -15.11
CA THR A 115 -0.15 -0.54 -15.09
C THR A 115 -0.29 -1.98 -14.61
N TYR A 116 -1.02 -2.16 -13.54
CA TYR A 116 -1.34 -3.47 -12.95
C TYR A 116 -2.73 -3.91 -13.39
N SER A 117 -2.92 -5.20 -13.57
CA SER A 117 -4.18 -5.77 -14.08
C SER A 117 -4.70 -6.84 -13.14
N SER A 118 -6.03 -6.95 -13.06
CA SER A 118 -6.69 -8.06 -12.34
C SER A 118 -6.40 -9.41 -12.97
N PHE A 119 -5.93 -9.43 -14.21
CA PHE A 119 -5.53 -10.67 -14.88
C PHE A 119 -4.09 -11.10 -14.54
N GLY A 120 -3.44 -10.38 -13.62
CA GLY A 120 -2.10 -10.74 -13.17
C GLY A 120 -0.97 -10.22 -14.04
N THR A 121 -1.26 -9.42 -15.06
CA THR A 121 -0.23 -8.80 -15.91
C THR A 121 0.09 -7.40 -15.39
N SER A 122 1.33 -7.00 -15.59
CA SER A 122 1.74 -5.62 -15.35
C SER A 122 2.54 -5.15 -16.55
N THR A 123 2.18 -3.99 -17.08
CA THR A 123 2.91 -3.38 -18.19
C THR A 123 3.57 -2.11 -17.69
N GLY A 124 4.88 -2.04 -17.84
CA GLY A 124 5.64 -0.85 -17.49
C GLY A 124 5.70 0.10 -18.67
N SER A 125 5.58 1.36 -18.36
CA SER A 125 5.69 2.42 -19.36
C SER A 125 7.07 2.47 -20.03
N ALA A 126 8.08 1.93 -19.36
CA ALA A 126 9.44 2.00 -19.86
C ALA A 126 9.79 0.83 -20.78
N GLY A 127 8.90 -0.12 -20.92
CA GLY A 127 9.19 -1.25 -21.74
C GLY A 127 8.77 -1.04 -23.17
N SER A 128 9.39 -0.15 -23.83
CA SER A 128 9.25 -0.18 -25.26
C SER A 128 10.03 -1.35 -25.82
N ASP A 129 10.03 -2.41 -25.09
CA ASP A 129 10.67 -3.58 -25.65
C ASP A 129 9.77 -4.17 -26.70
N THR A 130 10.10 -3.84 -27.82
CA THR A 130 9.57 -4.48 -28.95
C THR A 130 10.23 -5.78 -29.17
N GLY A 131 10.78 -6.37 -28.19
CA GLY A 131 11.49 -7.59 -28.35
C GLY A 131 10.71 -8.62 -29.09
N LYS A 132 9.64 -8.45 -29.39
CA LYS A 132 8.97 -9.49 -30.08
C LYS A 132 9.69 -10.78 -30.14
#